data_9275f33eb61d7001e3c3e2e33e4e4be0
#
_entry.id   9275f33eb61d7001e3c3e2e33e4e4be0
#
_cell.length_a   1.000
_cell.length_b   1.000
_cell.length_c   1.000
_cell.angle_alpha   90.00
_cell.angle_beta   90.00
_cell.angle_gamma   90.00
#
_symmetry.space_group_name_H-M   'P 1'
#
loop_
_entity.id
_entity.type
_entity.pdbx_description
1 polymer ?
#
loop_
_entity_poly.entity_id
_entity_poly.type
_entity_poly.pdbx_seq_one_letter_code
_entity_poly.pdbx_strand_id
1 'polypeptide(L)'
;MSTVLSIGELARSSGLSVSALRFYDKAGVLTPHVVDPRTGYRWYADKHVDAAVLVAAMRRVGMPVKEMAAVLSGTDAHGLLDRHLGRLEKGLDDARHELTRIHRLLDARAARECTIVLRTTDLLTAFGSVRFAADADSQFPVLRGCLLETDHDVLRLVTTDRYRLAVGTVAVLEPPDEPISAVVPCTFLDDAARLLGRHDTVTVVVGVGVGVGVGVTLRCGAEQLTTRLVDGAFPDHHSLSPLDRGIEHTFSSADLRALLADAGDRVDLGVLESGEIVVGSPATEQPARFHVQVNAGFLLEAVDALPGEQLTFQVGGPITPLAIRPRSVHTSDPASAYSLLMPLQPVALT
;
A
#
# COMPACT_ATOMS: atom_id res chain seq x y z
N MET A 1 24.82 17.38 43.39
CA MET A 1 23.73 18.34 43.67
C MET A 1 22.70 18.19 42.53
N SER A 2 21.50 17.70 42.80
CA SER A 2 20.50 17.59 41.76
C SER A 2 20.01 19.00 41.40
N THR A 3 20.15 19.40 40.16
CA THR A 3 19.67 20.70 39.66
C THR A 3 18.15 20.70 39.74
N VAL A 4 17.58 21.74 40.35
CA VAL A 4 16.13 21.89 40.47
C VAL A 4 15.69 22.95 39.46
N LEU A 5 14.78 22.56 38.60
CA LEU A 5 14.24 23.39 37.51
C LEU A 5 12.92 24.01 37.90
N SER A 6 12.71 25.27 37.60
CA SER A 6 11.42 25.91 37.63
C SER A 6 10.48 25.34 36.53
N ILE A 7 9.17 25.50 36.70
CA ILE A 7 8.18 25.11 35.69
C ILE A 7 8.43 25.79 34.32
N GLY A 8 8.96 27.03 34.33
CA GLY A 8 9.31 27.75 33.10
C GLY A 8 10.55 27.19 32.40
N GLU A 9 11.53 26.70 33.16
CA GLU A 9 12.71 26.05 32.60
C GLU A 9 12.35 24.68 32.00
N LEU A 10 11.55 23.88 32.73
CA LEU A 10 11.04 22.62 32.21
C LEU A 10 10.20 22.81 30.94
N ALA A 11 9.40 23.87 30.89
CA ALA A 11 8.61 24.20 29.70
C ALA A 11 9.51 24.45 28.48
N ARG A 12 10.60 25.20 28.66
CA ARG A 12 11.56 25.49 27.58
C ARG A 12 12.32 24.23 27.12
N SER A 13 12.73 23.39 28.06
CA SER A 13 13.50 22.17 27.76
C SER A 13 12.66 21.09 27.09
N SER A 14 11.35 21.00 27.40
CA SER A 14 10.46 19.94 26.91
C SER A 14 9.61 20.35 25.70
N GLY A 15 9.50 21.65 25.42
CA GLY A 15 8.58 22.19 24.43
C GLY A 15 7.10 22.17 24.85
N LEU A 16 6.82 21.87 26.12
CA LEU A 16 5.47 21.97 26.69
C LEU A 16 5.20 23.39 27.21
N SER A 17 3.95 23.85 27.11
CA SER A 17 3.58 25.11 27.75
C SER A 17 3.45 24.93 29.28
N VAL A 18 3.63 26.02 30.03
CA VAL A 18 3.42 26.03 31.50
C VAL A 18 2.01 25.54 31.88
N SER A 19 1.00 25.89 31.08
CA SER A 19 -0.36 25.42 31.26
C SER A 19 -0.51 23.91 31.06
N ALA A 20 0.19 23.35 30.06
CA ALA A 20 0.20 21.92 29.84
C ALA A 20 0.90 21.18 30.99
N LEU A 21 2.02 21.68 31.49
CA LEU A 21 2.71 21.10 32.65
C LEU A 21 1.82 21.09 33.91
N ARG A 22 1.07 22.17 34.18
CA ARG A 22 0.08 22.20 35.27
C ARG A 22 -1.06 21.20 35.07
N PHE A 23 -1.51 21.02 33.84
CA PHE A 23 -2.51 20.02 33.49
C PHE A 23 -1.99 18.59 33.74
N TYR A 24 -0.79 18.26 33.31
CA TYR A 24 -0.19 16.93 33.49
C TYR A 24 0.15 16.65 34.95
N ASP A 25 0.53 17.66 35.73
CA ASP A 25 0.65 17.55 37.21
C ASP A 25 -0.71 17.18 37.85
N LYS A 26 -1.76 17.92 37.51
CA LYS A 26 -3.12 17.65 38.04
C LYS A 26 -3.64 16.27 37.57
N ALA A 27 -3.25 15.81 36.40
CA ALA A 27 -3.61 14.50 35.84
C ALA A 27 -2.74 13.35 36.38
N GLY A 28 -1.74 13.64 37.22
CA GLY A 28 -0.83 12.63 37.79
C GLY A 28 0.16 12.02 36.80
N VAL A 29 0.34 12.64 35.64
CA VAL A 29 1.26 12.15 34.58
C VAL A 29 2.68 12.65 34.79
N LEU A 30 2.83 13.92 35.17
CA LEU A 30 4.13 14.54 35.39
C LEU A 30 4.07 15.40 36.66
N THR A 31 4.28 14.78 37.79
CA THR A 31 4.21 15.44 39.10
C THR A 31 5.54 16.16 39.42
N PRO A 32 5.51 17.37 40.01
CA PRO A 32 6.69 18.10 40.40
C PRO A 32 7.45 17.38 41.54
N HIS A 33 8.75 17.61 41.61
CA HIS A 33 9.57 17.09 42.70
C HIS A 33 9.19 17.70 44.04
N VAL A 34 8.91 19.02 44.04
CA VAL A 34 8.48 19.76 45.24
C VAL A 34 7.47 20.83 44.81
N VAL A 35 6.42 21.00 45.61
CA VAL A 35 5.50 22.15 45.56
C VAL A 35 5.68 22.97 46.80
N ASP A 36 6.01 24.23 46.66
CA ASP A 36 6.07 25.17 47.80
C ASP A 36 4.68 25.33 48.40
N PRO A 37 4.46 24.93 49.65
CA PRO A 37 3.12 24.97 50.28
C PRO A 37 2.60 26.39 50.50
N ARG A 38 3.46 27.40 50.53
CA ARG A 38 3.10 28.79 50.75
C ARG A 38 2.75 29.53 49.45
N THR A 39 3.51 29.25 48.38
CA THR A 39 3.37 29.99 47.13
C THR A 39 2.71 29.16 46.04
N GLY A 40 2.59 27.83 46.22
CA GLY A 40 2.13 26.88 45.19
C GLY A 40 3.12 26.72 44.04
N TYR A 41 4.34 27.21 44.21
CA TYR A 41 5.34 27.14 43.14
C TYR A 41 5.87 25.70 42.97
N ARG A 42 6.06 25.26 41.68
CA ARG A 42 6.41 23.91 41.34
C ARG A 42 7.85 23.83 40.91
N TRP A 43 8.59 22.90 41.52
CA TRP A 43 9.96 22.62 41.21
C TRP A 43 10.12 21.21 40.67
N TYR A 44 10.93 21.02 39.63
CA TYR A 44 11.16 19.77 38.97
C TYR A 44 12.65 19.41 39.06
N ALA A 45 12.98 18.12 39.11
CA ALA A 45 14.35 17.65 39.05
C ALA A 45 14.74 17.31 37.60
N ASP A 46 16.01 17.25 37.27
CA ASP A 46 16.55 16.95 35.92
C ASP A 46 15.92 15.68 35.31
N LYS A 47 15.68 14.65 36.12
CA LYS A 47 15.00 13.41 35.68
C LYS A 47 13.60 13.60 35.10
N HIS A 48 12.98 14.75 35.33
CA HIS A 48 11.63 15.05 34.76
C HIS A 48 11.73 15.65 33.37
N VAL A 49 12.92 16.03 32.91
CA VAL A 49 13.10 16.60 31.55
C VAL A 49 12.79 15.55 30.50
N ASP A 50 13.37 14.35 30.61
CA ASP A 50 13.14 13.26 29.68
C ASP A 50 11.67 12.81 29.66
N ALA A 51 11.07 12.72 30.85
CA ALA A 51 9.64 12.40 30.96
C ALA A 51 8.77 13.49 30.31
N ALA A 52 9.10 14.78 30.48
CA ALA A 52 8.38 15.89 29.87
C ALA A 52 8.55 15.89 28.33
N VAL A 53 9.72 15.56 27.82
CA VAL A 53 9.95 15.41 26.35
C VAL A 53 9.13 14.26 25.78
N LEU A 54 9.07 13.11 26.46
CA LEU A 54 8.22 11.98 26.07
C LEU A 54 6.74 12.37 26.07
N VAL A 55 6.26 13.09 27.10
CA VAL A 55 4.88 13.61 27.13
C VAL A 55 4.60 14.53 25.95
N ALA A 56 5.55 15.41 25.62
CA ALA A 56 5.42 16.30 24.46
C ALA A 56 5.32 15.54 23.14
N ALA A 57 6.10 14.47 23.00
CA ALA A 57 6.06 13.60 21.81
C ALA A 57 4.72 12.84 21.72
N MET A 58 4.29 12.18 22.80
CA MET A 58 3.02 11.46 22.86
C MET A 58 1.80 12.36 22.61
N ARG A 59 1.86 13.60 23.09
CA ARG A 59 0.81 14.60 22.81
C ARG A 59 0.69 14.94 21.33
N ARG A 60 1.81 15.05 20.61
CA ARG A 60 1.80 15.36 19.17
C ARG A 60 1.08 14.31 18.35
N VAL A 61 1.13 13.06 18.77
CA VAL A 61 0.41 11.95 18.11
C VAL A 61 -0.98 11.70 18.71
N GLY A 62 -1.47 12.57 19.59
CA GLY A 62 -2.83 12.47 20.16
C GLY A 62 -3.03 11.33 21.16
N MET A 63 -1.96 10.83 21.81
CA MET A 63 -2.07 9.75 22.77
C MET A 63 -2.95 10.16 23.98
N PRO A 64 -3.86 9.30 24.46
CA PRO A 64 -4.68 9.58 25.64
C PRO A 64 -3.84 9.75 26.91
N VAL A 65 -4.23 10.70 27.78
CA VAL A 65 -3.49 11.05 29.01
C VAL A 65 -3.26 9.84 29.93
N LYS A 66 -4.24 8.95 30.05
CA LYS A 66 -4.12 7.71 30.83
C LYS A 66 -3.04 6.76 30.27
N GLU A 67 -2.91 6.69 28.96
CA GLU A 67 -1.89 5.88 28.30
C GLU A 67 -0.52 6.50 28.43
N MET A 68 -0.40 7.83 28.35
CA MET A 68 0.87 8.54 28.62
C MET A 68 1.40 8.21 30.02
N ALA A 69 0.53 8.19 31.04
CA ALA A 69 0.91 7.82 32.41
C ALA A 69 1.42 6.36 32.48
N ALA A 70 0.76 5.44 31.78
CA ALA A 70 1.17 4.04 31.73
C ALA A 70 2.51 3.86 31.00
N VAL A 71 2.77 4.57 29.89
CA VAL A 71 4.06 4.58 29.20
C VAL A 71 5.17 5.06 30.12
N LEU A 72 4.96 6.15 30.88
CA LEU A 72 5.96 6.69 31.80
C LEU A 72 6.23 5.77 32.98
N SER A 73 5.25 4.96 33.40
CA SER A 73 5.45 3.94 34.45
C SER A 73 6.29 2.75 33.99
N GLY A 74 6.59 2.63 32.69
CA GLY A 74 7.40 1.56 32.10
C GLY A 74 6.64 0.24 31.90
N THR A 75 5.35 0.15 32.25
CA THR A 75 4.56 -1.06 32.09
C THR A 75 4.13 -1.21 30.63
N ASP A 76 4.73 -2.15 29.90
CA ASP A 76 4.40 -2.43 28.48
C ASP A 76 4.39 -1.18 27.59
N ALA A 77 5.39 -0.29 27.74
CA ALA A 77 5.43 0.99 27.03
C ALA A 77 5.39 0.84 25.51
N HIS A 78 6.17 -0.09 24.95
CA HIS A 78 6.17 -0.36 23.50
C HIS A 78 4.84 -0.91 23.02
N GLY A 79 4.26 -1.88 23.72
CA GLY A 79 2.94 -2.42 23.35
C GLY A 79 1.81 -1.37 23.42
N LEU A 80 1.91 -0.38 24.34
CA LEU A 80 0.98 0.75 24.36
C LEU A 80 1.12 1.67 23.15
N LEU A 81 2.37 1.92 22.71
CA LEU A 81 2.66 2.69 21.50
C LEU A 81 2.15 1.98 20.23
N ASP A 82 2.39 0.67 20.12
CA ASP A 82 1.93 -0.14 19.00
C ASP A 82 0.39 -0.19 18.92
N ARG A 83 -0.28 -0.37 20.06
CA ARG A 83 -1.75 -0.30 20.12
C ARG A 83 -2.29 1.07 19.74
N HIS A 84 -1.59 2.14 20.13
CA HIS A 84 -1.97 3.49 19.72
C HIS A 84 -1.81 3.70 18.23
N LEU A 85 -0.70 3.25 17.64
CA LEU A 85 -0.48 3.26 16.20
C LEU A 85 -1.59 2.52 15.46
N GLY A 86 -1.91 1.28 15.87
CA GLY A 86 -2.99 0.51 15.26
C GLY A 86 -4.36 1.19 15.33
N ARG A 87 -4.65 1.97 16.39
CA ARG A 87 -5.88 2.78 16.46
C ARG A 87 -5.87 3.95 15.48
N LEU A 88 -4.71 4.59 15.28
CA LEU A 88 -4.57 5.69 14.32
C LEU A 88 -4.72 5.17 12.88
N GLU A 89 -4.11 4.04 12.57
CA GLU A 89 -4.23 3.37 11.27
C GLU A 89 -5.68 2.97 10.99
N LYS A 90 -6.33 2.34 11.95
CA LYS A 90 -7.75 2.00 11.84
C LYS A 90 -8.63 3.24 11.67
N GLY A 91 -8.40 4.31 12.44
CA GLY A 91 -9.14 5.56 12.31
C GLY A 91 -8.93 6.24 10.95
N LEU A 92 -7.73 6.12 10.37
CA LEU A 92 -7.44 6.58 9.02
C LEU A 92 -8.20 5.77 7.97
N ASP A 93 -8.22 4.44 8.11
CA ASP A 93 -8.97 3.57 7.21
C ASP A 93 -10.48 3.83 7.30
N ASP A 94 -11.03 3.98 8.50
CA ASP A 94 -12.44 4.32 8.71
C ASP A 94 -12.79 5.68 8.06
N ALA A 95 -11.91 6.69 8.22
CA ALA A 95 -12.08 8.00 7.61
C ALA A 95 -12.02 7.93 6.07
N ARG A 96 -11.11 7.17 5.50
CA ARG A 96 -11.01 6.94 4.05
C ARG A 96 -12.27 6.27 3.50
N HIS A 97 -12.79 5.26 4.19
CA HIS A 97 -14.04 4.59 3.81
C HIS A 97 -15.23 5.56 3.81
N GLU A 98 -15.35 6.37 4.86
CA GLU A 98 -16.46 7.33 4.96
C GLU A 98 -16.34 8.45 3.92
N LEU A 99 -15.14 8.96 3.65
CA LEU A 99 -14.93 9.94 2.58
C LEU A 99 -15.29 9.36 1.21
N THR A 100 -14.90 8.12 0.94
CA THR A 100 -15.29 7.42 -0.30
C THR A 100 -16.80 7.26 -0.37
N ARG A 101 -17.47 7.01 0.74
CA ARG A 101 -18.94 6.96 0.82
C ARG A 101 -19.56 8.33 0.53
N ILE A 102 -19.00 9.40 1.10
CA ILE A 102 -19.46 10.77 0.88
C ILE A 102 -19.28 11.16 -0.59
N HIS A 103 -18.14 10.88 -1.20
CA HIS A 103 -17.91 11.10 -2.63
C HIS A 103 -18.98 10.40 -3.46
N ARG A 104 -19.22 9.11 -3.21
CA ARG A 104 -20.28 8.37 -3.90
C ARG A 104 -21.68 8.99 -3.72
N LEU A 105 -22.01 9.52 -2.53
CA LEU A 105 -23.28 10.19 -2.29
C LEU A 105 -23.38 11.53 -3.02
N LEU A 106 -22.29 12.24 -3.21
CA LEU A 106 -22.23 13.47 -3.99
C LEU A 106 -22.37 13.16 -5.50
N ASP A 107 -21.68 12.13 -5.97
CA ASP A 107 -21.73 11.66 -7.36
C ASP A 107 -23.11 11.05 -7.71
N ALA A 108 -23.78 10.47 -6.72
CA ALA A 108 -25.13 9.89 -6.86
C ALA A 108 -26.23 10.88 -7.24
N ARG A 109 -25.99 12.18 -7.10
CA ARG A 109 -26.91 13.21 -7.60
C ARG A 109 -26.91 13.34 -9.12
N ALA A 110 -25.91 12.75 -9.80
CA ALA A 110 -25.84 12.65 -11.25
C ALA A 110 -25.59 11.17 -11.59
N ALA A 111 -26.66 10.37 -11.67
CA ALA A 111 -26.56 9.04 -12.25
C ALA A 111 -26.03 9.19 -13.68
N ARG A 112 -24.76 8.87 -13.91
CA ARG A 112 -24.08 8.93 -15.19
C ARG A 112 -23.54 7.57 -15.53
N GLU A 113 -23.65 7.21 -16.80
CA GLU A 113 -22.97 6.05 -17.35
C GLU A 113 -21.71 6.53 -18.06
N CYS A 114 -20.55 6.04 -17.65
CA CYS A 114 -19.30 6.22 -18.36
C CYS A 114 -19.06 5.00 -19.24
N THR A 115 -18.75 5.21 -20.50
CA THR A 115 -18.58 4.13 -21.48
C THR A 115 -17.18 4.20 -22.07
N ILE A 116 -16.51 3.05 -22.17
CA ILE A 116 -15.25 2.89 -22.89
C ILE A 116 -15.34 1.69 -23.82
N VAL A 117 -14.61 1.75 -24.93
CA VAL A 117 -14.49 0.65 -25.89
C VAL A 117 -13.05 0.16 -25.89
N LEU A 118 -12.88 -1.15 -25.77
CA LEU A 118 -11.58 -1.82 -25.67
C LEU A 118 -11.49 -2.96 -26.71
N ARG A 119 -10.25 -3.32 -27.07
CA ARG A 119 -10.01 -4.62 -27.74
C ARG A 119 -10.16 -5.73 -26.72
N THR A 120 -10.91 -6.74 -27.06
CA THR A 120 -11.17 -7.88 -26.16
C THR A 120 -9.88 -8.62 -25.79
N THR A 121 -9.01 -8.86 -26.78
CA THR A 121 -7.72 -9.53 -26.56
C THR A 121 -6.83 -8.78 -25.55
N ASP A 122 -6.83 -7.44 -25.63
CA ASP A 122 -5.99 -6.61 -24.78
C ASP A 122 -6.52 -6.59 -23.34
N LEU A 123 -7.86 -6.52 -23.18
CA LEU A 123 -8.49 -6.62 -21.85
C LEU A 123 -8.21 -7.99 -21.21
N LEU A 124 -8.35 -9.08 -21.95
CA LEU A 124 -8.07 -10.42 -21.42
C LEU A 124 -6.59 -10.61 -21.04
N THR A 125 -5.69 -10.11 -21.88
CA THR A 125 -4.24 -10.15 -21.61
C THR A 125 -3.91 -9.35 -20.35
N ALA A 126 -4.42 -8.13 -20.23
CA ALA A 126 -4.19 -7.29 -19.08
C ALA A 126 -4.79 -7.92 -17.80
N PHE A 127 -6.00 -8.48 -17.87
CA PHE A 127 -6.58 -9.17 -16.72
C PHE A 127 -5.78 -10.41 -16.34
N GLY A 128 -5.34 -11.21 -17.30
CA GLY A 128 -4.47 -12.38 -17.07
C GLY A 128 -3.17 -11.99 -16.35
N SER A 129 -2.59 -10.82 -16.69
CA SER A 129 -1.35 -10.35 -16.08
C SER A 129 -1.49 -9.85 -14.65
N VAL A 130 -2.71 -9.59 -14.16
CA VAL A 130 -2.95 -9.07 -12.80
C VAL A 130 -3.69 -10.04 -11.89
N ARG A 131 -4.43 -11.00 -12.45
CA ARG A 131 -5.37 -11.89 -11.71
C ARG A 131 -4.73 -12.58 -10.51
N PHE A 132 -3.46 -12.96 -10.61
CA PHE A 132 -2.72 -13.69 -9.57
C PHE A 132 -2.50 -12.88 -8.28
N ALA A 133 -2.45 -11.56 -8.36
CA ALA A 133 -2.19 -10.71 -7.21
C ALA A 133 -3.45 -10.38 -6.38
N ALA A 134 -4.63 -10.82 -6.81
CA ALA A 134 -5.86 -10.69 -6.02
C ALA A 134 -5.92 -11.79 -4.95
N ASP A 135 -6.35 -11.42 -3.74
CA ASP A 135 -6.54 -12.35 -2.61
C ASP A 135 -8.00 -12.85 -2.57
N ALA A 136 -8.24 -14.04 -3.14
CA ALA A 136 -9.57 -14.62 -3.23
C ALA A 136 -10.23 -14.88 -1.86
N ASP A 137 -9.41 -15.13 -0.83
CA ASP A 137 -9.85 -15.50 0.51
C ASP A 137 -9.84 -14.33 1.50
N SER A 138 -9.50 -13.12 1.01
CA SER A 138 -9.40 -11.94 1.86
C SER A 138 -10.71 -11.61 2.58
N GLN A 139 -10.59 -11.25 3.85
CA GLN A 139 -11.71 -10.67 4.61
C GLN A 139 -12.10 -9.26 4.09
N PHE A 140 -11.23 -8.62 3.32
CA PHE A 140 -11.48 -7.30 2.71
C PHE A 140 -12.00 -7.48 1.28
N PRO A 141 -13.29 -7.16 1.00
CA PRO A 141 -13.87 -7.40 -0.31
C PRO A 141 -13.11 -6.74 -1.48
N VAL A 142 -12.50 -5.57 -1.26
CA VAL A 142 -11.73 -4.84 -2.28
C VAL A 142 -10.48 -5.59 -2.75
N LEU A 143 -9.87 -6.43 -1.89
CA LEU A 143 -8.69 -7.23 -2.25
C LEU A 143 -9.06 -8.48 -3.07
N ARG A 144 -10.34 -8.88 -3.08
CA ARG A 144 -10.88 -9.89 -3.98
C ARG A 144 -11.28 -9.33 -5.35
N GLY A 145 -11.19 -8.01 -5.49
CA GLY A 145 -11.57 -7.27 -6.69
C GLY A 145 -10.39 -6.82 -7.52
N CYS A 146 -10.71 -6.36 -8.72
CA CYS A 146 -9.82 -5.67 -9.63
C CYS A 146 -10.29 -4.22 -9.74
N LEU A 147 -9.40 -3.26 -9.48
CA LEU A 147 -9.65 -1.86 -9.73
C LEU A 147 -9.53 -1.61 -11.24
N LEU A 148 -10.54 -1.00 -11.80
CA LEU A 148 -10.56 -0.44 -13.16
C LEU A 148 -10.41 1.07 -13.04
N GLU A 149 -9.35 1.62 -13.56
CA GLU A 149 -9.05 3.05 -13.50
C GLU A 149 -8.63 3.58 -14.87
N THR A 150 -9.29 4.63 -15.34
CA THR A 150 -8.90 5.27 -16.60
C THR A 150 -8.01 6.48 -16.34
N ASP A 151 -6.96 6.58 -17.15
CA ASP A 151 -6.08 7.72 -17.21
C ASP A 151 -5.92 8.08 -18.69
N HIS A 152 -6.62 9.15 -19.13
CA HIS A 152 -6.72 9.55 -20.52
C HIS A 152 -7.23 8.41 -21.43
N ASP A 153 -6.37 7.89 -22.28
CA ASP A 153 -6.63 6.85 -23.28
C ASP A 153 -6.21 5.44 -22.85
N VAL A 154 -5.92 5.26 -21.56
CA VAL A 154 -5.48 3.98 -20.98
C VAL A 154 -6.44 3.57 -19.86
N LEU A 155 -6.90 2.32 -19.91
CA LEU A 155 -7.51 1.64 -18.76
C LEU A 155 -6.44 0.84 -18.03
N ARG A 156 -6.29 1.10 -16.73
CA ARG A 156 -5.47 0.29 -15.81
C ARG A 156 -6.35 -0.72 -15.08
N LEU A 157 -5.89 -1.94 -15.00
CA LEU A 157 -6.41 -3.00 -14.14
C LEU A 157 -5.40 -3.20 -13.02
N VAL A 158 -5.84 -3.08 -11.77
CA VAL A 158 -4.96 -3.21 -10.61
C VAL A 158 -5.53 -4.21 -9.64
N THR A 159 -4.68 -5.15 -9.20
CA THR A 159 -5.00 -6.10 -8.11
C THR A 159 -3.87 -6.12 -7.08
N THR A 160 -4.20 -6.42 -5.83
CA THR A 160 -3.23 -6.51 -4.73
C THR A 160 -3.77 -7.35 -3.59
N ASP A 161 -2.85 -8.03 -2.88
CA ASP A 161 -3.09 -8.70 -1.59
C ASP A 161 -2.36 -8.00 -0.43
N ARG A 162 -1.80 -6.79 -0.66
CA ARG A 162 -0.93 -5.98 0.21
C ARG A 162 0.54 -6.41 0.23
N TYR A 163 0.88 -7.62 -0.18
CA TYR A 163 2.26 -8.12 -0.27
C TYR A 163 2.80 -8.03 -1.68
N ARG A 164 1.91 -8.03 -2.64
CA ARG A 164 2.19 -7.85 -4.06
C ARG A 164 1.11 -7.00 -4.71
N LEU A 165 1.46 -6.37 -5.80
CA LEU A 165 0.58 -5.55 -6.61
C LEU A 165 0.88 -5.84 -8.08
N ALA A 166 -0.16 -5.96 -8.89
CA ALA A 166 -0.01 -6.09 -10.33
C ALA A 166 -0.85 -5.05 -11.05
N VAL A 167 -0.27 -4.45 -12.08
CA VAL A 167 -0.90 -3.45 -12.95
C VAL A 167 -0.84 -3.95 -14.36
N GLY A 168 -2.00 -4.09 -14.98
CA GLY A 168 -2.18 -4.35 -16.41
C GLY A 168 -2.79 -3.13 -17.08
N THR A 169 -2.49 -2.92 -18.34
CA THR A 169 -2.96 -1.73 -19.07
C THR A 169 -3.58 -2.12 -20.41
N VAL A 170 -4.60 -1.37 -20.81
CA VAL A 170 -5.32 -1.55 -22.07
C VAL A 170 -5.50 -0.20 -22.72
N ALA A 171 -5.16 -0.08 -24.00
CA ALA A 171 -5.46 1.12 -24.78
C ALA A 171 -6.98 1.25 -24.97
N VAL A 172 -7.51 2.42 -24.68
CA VAL A 172 -8.92 2.74 -24.87
C VAL A 172 -9.12 3.22 -26.30
N LEU A 173 -10.07 2.60 -27.01
CA LEU A 173 -10.38 2.97 -28.41
C LEU A 173 -11.26 4.23 -28.46
N GLU A 174 -12.16 4.37 -27.47
CA GLU A 174 -13.01 5.53 -27.29
C GLU A 174 -12.92 5.95 -25.82
N PRO A 175 -12.25 7.10 -25.52
CA PRO A 175 -12.06 7.54 -24.14
C PRO A 175 -13.38 7.96 -23.49
N PRO A 176 -13.53 7.79 -22.18
CA PRO A 176 -14.73 8.19 -21.47
C PRO A 176 -14.79 9.71 -21.32
N ASP A 177 -16.00 10.25 -21.20
CA ASP A 177 -16.22 11.68 -20.90
C ASP A 177 -15.70 12.08 -19.50
N GLU A 178 -15.70 11.15 -18.56
CA GLU A 178 -15.21 11.34 -17.19
C GLU A 178 -14.31 10.15 -16.78
N PRO A 179 -13.30 10.37 -15.91
CA PRO A 179 -12.43 9.29 -15.43
C PRO A 179 -13.22 8.21 -14.70
N ILE A 180 -12.91 6.96 -14.98
CA ILE A 180 -13.48 5.79 -14.32
C ILE A 180 -12.54 5.38 -13.18
N SER A 181 -13.11 5.11 -11.99
CA SER A 181 -12.44 4.42 -10.90
C SER A 181 -13.45 3.51 -10.21
N ALA A 182 -13.35 2.21 -10.46
CA ALA A 182 -14.34 1.24 -10.02
C ALA A 182 -13.71 -0.11 -9.69
N VAL A 183 -14.07 -0.70 -8.55
CA VAL A 183 -13.60 -2.04 -8.18
C VAL A 183 -14.67 -3.07 -8.56
N VAL A 184 -14.29 -4.02 -9.39
CA VAL A 184 -15.15 -5.14 -9.81
C VAL A 184 -14.65 -6.45 -9.20
N PRO A 185 -15.54 -7.43 -8.89
CA PRO A 185 -15.07 -8.74 -8.45
C PRO A 185 -14.20 -9.40 -9.52
N CYS A 186 -13.07 -10.01 -9.13
CA CYS A 186 -12.24 -10.76 -10.08
C CYS A 186 -13.03 -11.93 -10.72
N THR A 187 -13.94 -12.55 -9.99
CA THR A 187 -14.84 -13.60 -10.51
C THR A 187 -15.70 -13.13 -11.69
N PHE A 188 -16.11 -11.85 -11.67
CA PHE A 188 -16.85 -11.26 -12.81
C PHE A 188 -15.97 -11.19 -14.07
N LEU A 189 -14.69 -10.83 -13.92
CA LEU A 189 -13.74 -10.81 -15.05
C LEU A 189 -13.35 -12.22 -15.48
N ASP A 190 -13.29 -13.19 -14.55
CA ASP A 190 -13.09 -14.62 -14.85
C ASP A 190 -14.27 -15.14 -15.71
N ASP A 191 -15.51 -14.77 -15.38
CA ASP A 191 -16.70 -15.13 -16.16
C ASP A 191 -16.73 -14.39 -17.50
N ALA A 192 -16.36 -13.13 -17.53
CA ALA A 192 -16.24 -12.33 -18.74
C ALA A 192 -15.23 -12.94 -19.72
N ALA A 193 -14.10 -13.44 -19.24
CA ALA A 193 -13.10 -14.07 -20.09
C ALA A 193 -13.65 -15.25 -20.92
N ARG A 194 -14.65 -15.98 -20.39
CA ARG A 194 -15.31 -17.08 -21.09
C ARG A 194 -16.24 -16.61 -22.22
N LEU A 195 -16.83 -15.41 -22.07
CA LEU A 195 -17.77 -14.81 -23.03
C LEU A 195 -17.04 -14.01 -24.11
N LEU A 196 -16.02 -13.25 -23.72
CA LEU A 196 -15.37 -12.25 -24.55
C LEU A 196 -14.55 -12.83 -25.70
N GLY A 197 -14.02 -14.06 -25.59
CA GLY A 197 -13.08 -14.66 -26.55
C GLY A 197 -13.60 -14.83 -27.99
N ARG A 198 -14.85 -14.44 -28.28
CA ARG A 198 -15.50 -14.54 -29.60
C ARG A 198 -15.71 -13.18 -30.29
N HIS A 199 -15.33 -12.10 -29.64
CA HIS A 199 -15.59 -10.73 -30.11
C HIS A 199 -14.31 -9.92 -30.18
N ASP A 200 -14.17 -9.06 -31.18
CA ASP A 200 -12.99 -8.22 -31.36
C ASP A 200 -12.94 -7.06 -30.36
N THR A 201 -14.10 -6.52 -30.01
CA THR A 201 -14.24 -5.39 -29.09
C THR A 201 -15.25 -5.65 -28.01
N VAL A 202 -15.06 -5.01 -26.86
CA VAL A 202 -15.96 -4.99 -25.73
C VAL A 202 -16.25 -3.55 -25.33
N THR A 203 -17.50 -3.25 -25.08
CA THR A 203 -17.93 -1.99 -24.48
C THR A 203 -18.09 -2.19 -22.97
N VAL A 204 -17.34 -1.42 -22.19
CA VAL A 204 -17.44 -1.40 -20.73
C VAL A 204 -18.27 -0.18 -20.33
N VAL A 205 -19.41 -0.41 -19.71
CA VAL A 205 -20.30 0.63 -19.20
C VAL A 205 -20.21 0.62 -17.69
N VAL A 206 -19.77 1.71 -17.11
CA VAL A 206 -19.66 1.88 -15.66
C VAL A 206 -20.75 2.85 -15.22
N GLY A 207 -21.73 2.33 -14.48
CA GLY A 207 -22.75 3.14 -13.83
C GLY A 207 -22.23 3.67 -12.50
N VAL A 208 -22.16 4.99 -12.36
CA VAL A 208 -21.78 5.66 -11.12
C VAL A 208 -23.03 6.31 -10.51
N GLY A 209 -23.36 5.96 -9.26
CA GLY A 209 -24.54 6.53 -8.60
C GLY A 209 -25.02 5.68 -7.42
N VAL A 210 -26.07 6.13 -6.69
CA VAL A 210 -26.72 5.34 -5.63
C VAL A 210 -28.01 4.74 -6.17
N GLY A 211 -28.17 3.41 -6.06
CA GLY A 211 -29.42 2.73 -6.39
C GLY A 211 -29.29 1.67 -7.48
N VAL A 212 -30.39 1.40 -8.15
CA VAL A 212 -30.46 0.45 -9.28
C VAL A 212 -29.69 1.04 -10.46
N GLY A 213 -28.54 0.41 -10.80
CA GLY A 213 -27.69 0.87 -11.92
C GLY A 213 -26.22 1.11 -11.55
N VAL A 214 -25.87 1.03 -10.26
CA VAL A 214 -24.46 1.11 -9.84
C VAL A 214 -23.78 -0.23 -10.10
N GLY A 215 -22.95 -0.28 -11.13
CA GLY A 215 -22.30 -1.53 -11.53
C GLY A 215 -21.47 -1.36 -12.77
N VAL A 216 -20.87 -2.44 -13.21
CA VAL A 216 -20.18 -2.54 -14.49
C VAL A 216 -20.91 -3.52 -15.38
N THR A 217 -21.17 -3.11 -16.62
CA THR A 217 -21.72 -3.96 -17.66
C THR A 217 -20.71 -4.08 -18.79
N LEU A 218 -20.37 -5.29 -19.15
CA LEU A 218 -19.61 -5.62 -20.36
C LEU A 218 -20.60 -5.99 -21.46
N ARG A 219 -20.51 -5.34 -22.60
CA ARG A 219 -21.35 -5.59 -23.78
C ARG A 219 -20.49 -6.02 -24.95
N CYS A 220 -20.86 -7.16 -25.57
CA CYS A 220 -20.19 -7.71 -26.76
C CYS A 220 -21.27 -8.19 -27.74
N GLY A 221 -21.53 -7.43 -28.79
CA GLY A 221 -22.62 -7.74 -29.69
C GLY A 221 -23.97 -7.78 -28.96
N ALA A 222 -24.66 -8.93 -29.01
CA ALA A 222 -25.93 -9.16 -28.29
C ALA A 222 -25.75 -9.69 -26.85
N GLU A 223 -24.53 -10.06 -26.46
CA GLU A 223 -24.25 -10.60 -25.14
C GLU A 223 -23.87 -9.50 -24.16
N GLN A 224 -24.32 -9.64 -22.92
CA GLN A 224 -23.92 -8.72 -21.85
C GLN A 224 -23.76 -9.45 -20.52
N LEU A 225 -22.80 -8.98 -19.74
CA LEU A 225 -22.56 -9.43 -18.37
C LEU A 225 -22.52 -8.22 -17.45
N THR A 226 -23.23 -8.28 -16.33
CA THR A 226 -23.34 -7.15 -15.40
C THR A 226 -22.99 -7.60 -13.98
N THR A 227 -22.27 -6.75 -13.25
CA THR A 227 -21.95 -6.95 -11.84
C THR A 227 -22.15 -5.67 -11.05
N ARG A 228 -22.28 -5.80 -9.72
CA ARG A 228 -22.21 -4.66 -8.81
C ARG A 228 -20.75 -4.32 -8.51
N LEU A 229 -20.49 -3.04 -8.25
CA LEU A 229 -19.18 -2.61 -7.76
C LEU A 229 -18.91 -3.18 -6.37
N VAL A 230 -17.65 -3.44 -6.09
CA VAL A 230 -17.20 -3.79 -4.75
C VAL A 230 -17.08 -2.53 -3.91
N ASP A 231 -17.74 -2.52 -2.76
CA ASP A 231 -17.69 -1.41 -1.83
C ASP A 231 -16.37 -1.38 -1.04
N GLY A 232 -15.79 -0.19 -0.91
CA GLY A 232 -14.59 0.06 -0.13
C GLY A 232 -13.56 0.91 -0.89
N ALA A 233 -12.59 1.45 -0.16
CA ALA A 233 -11.45 2.13 -0.76
C ALA A 233 -10.39 1.10 -1.17
N PHE A 234 -10.00 1.12 -2.44
CA PHE A 234 -8.87 0.32 -2.90
C PHE A 234 -7.56 0.91 -2.32
N PRO A 235 -6.55 0.09 -1.95
CA PRO A 235 -5.28 0.58 -1.45
C PRO A 235 -4.62 1.59 -2.40
N ASP A 236 -3.98 2.62 -1.84
CA ASP A 236 -3.24 3.59 -2.64
C ASP A 236 -2.04 2.90 -3.31
N HIS A 237 -2.13 2.73 -4.62
CA HIS A 237 -1.11 2.08 -5.43
C HIS A 237 -0.22 3.09 -6.17
N HIS A 238 -0.64 4.35 -6.28
CA HIS A 238 0.12 5.38 -6.98
C HIS A 238 1.41 5.76 -6.24
N SER A 239 1.36 5.75 -4.91
CA SER A 239 2.53 6.03 -4.06
C SER A 239 3.60 4.93 -4.09
N LEU A 240 3.26 3.75 -4.61
CA LEU A 240 4.14 2.59 -4.66
C LEU A 240 4.93 2.47 -5.97
N SER A 241 4.76 3.41 -6.93
CA SER A 241 5.46 3.34 -8.21
C SER A 241 6.99 3.51 -8.02
N PRO A 242 7.79 2.45 -8.11
CA PRO A 242 9.24 2.51 -7.89
C PRO A 242 10.00 2.90 -9.14
N LEU A 243 9.31 3.18 -10.23
CA LEU A 243 9.83 3.15 -11.60
C LEU A 243 10.82 4.28 -11.95
N ASP A 244 11.04 5.24 -11.05
CA ASP A 244 11.90 6.39 -11.35
C ASP A 244 13.37 6.21 -10.92
N ARG A 245 13.66 5.24 -10.05
CA ARG A 245 15.02 5.05 -9.50
C ARG A 245 15.28 3.60 -9.09
N GLY A 246 16.32 2.99 -9.63
CA GLY A 246 16.71 1.64 -9.22
C GLY A 246 17.75 1.04 -10.15
N ILE A 247 18.31 -0.09 -9.73
CA ILE A 247 19.19 -0.93 -10.53
C ILE A 247 18.29 -1.88 -11.32
N GLU A 248 18.54 -1.97 -12.62
CA GLU A 248 17.77 -2.80 -13.52
C GLU A 248 18.62 -3.94 -14.07
N HIS A 249 18.03 -5.13 -14.15
CA HIS A 249 18.62 -6.29 -14.83
C HIS A 249 17.56 -7.09 -15.55
N THR A 250 17.91 -7.62 -16.71
CA THR A 250 16.97 -8.39 -17.54
C THR A 250 17.28 -9.87 -17.47
N PHE A 251 16.26 -10.67 -17.23
CA PHE A 251 16.32 -12.12 -17.12
C PHE A 251 15.46 -12.78 -18.21
N SER A 252 15.85 -13.98 -18.60
CA SER A 252 14.99 -14.88 -19.37
C SER A 252 13.88 -15.41 -18.45
N SER A 253 12.62 -15.34 -18.88
CA SER A 253 11.48 -15.92 -18.14
C SER A 253 11.64 -17.43 -17.95
N ALA A 254 12.23 -18.13 -18.92
CA ALA A 254 12.48 -19.58 -18.84
C ALA A 254 13.52 -19.91 -17.76
N ASP A 255 14.63 -19.14 -17.71
CA ASP A 255 15.68 -19.35 -16.70
C ASP A 255 15.19 -19.05 -15.30
N LEU A 256 14.37 -17.98 -15.13
CA LEU A 256 13.74 -17.67 -13.85
C LEU A 256 12.81 -18.80 -13.39
N ARG A 257 11.97 -19.34 -14.28
CA ARG A 257 11.10 -20.48 -13.93
C ARG A 257 11.89 -21.70 -13.50
N ALA A 258 12.96 -22.03 -14.23
CA ALA A 258 13.81 -23.17 -13.89
C ALA A 258 14.47 -22.98 -12.50
N LEU A 259 14.97 -21.77 -12.22
CA LEU A 259 15.59 -21.44 -10.95
C LEU A 259 14.57 -21.47 -9.79
N LEU A 260 13.36 -20.96 -10.02
CA LEU A 260 12.32 -20.87 -9.01
C LEU A 260 11.64 -22.22 -8.74
N ALA A 261 11.68 -23.18 -9.65
CA ALA A 261 11.11 -24.51 -9.49
C ALA A 261 11.72 -25.30 -8.31
N ASP A 262 13.01 -25.09 -8.04
CA ASP A 262 13.75 -25.71 -6.96
C ASP A 262 13.95 -24.77 -5.74
N ALA A 263 13.41 -23.56 -5.79
CA ALA A 263 13.50 -22.61 -4.72
C ALA A 263 12.55 -22.99 -3.56
N GLY A 264 12.99 -22.78 -2.32
CA GLY A 264 12.11 -22.87 -1.16
C GLY A 264 11.07 -21.73 -1.13
N ASP A 265 10.51 -21.45 0.04
CA ASP A 265 9.51 -20.37 0.19
C ASP A 265 10.04 -18.96 -0.11
N ARG A 266 11.36 -18.78 -0.13
CA ARG A 266 12.03 -17.49 -0.22
C ARG A 266 13.16 -17.52 -1.25
N VAL A 267 13.33 -16.41 -1.95
CA VAL A 267 14.42 -16.19 -2.89
C VAL A 267 15.17 -14.93 -2.51
N ASP A 268 16.50 -15.01 -2.49
CA ASP A 268 17.40 -13.88 -2.30
C ASP A 268 17.78 -13.27 -3.64
N LEU A 269 17.70 -11.96 -3.74
CA LEU A 269 18.19 -11.16 -4.84
C LEU A 269 19.40 -10.36 -4.33
N GLY A 270 20.59 -10.72 -4.79
CA GLY A 270 21.82 -10.00 -4.51
C GLY A 270 22.03 -8.89 -5.54
N VAL A 271 22.13 -7.64 -5.09
CA VAL A 271 22.54 -6.52 -5.94
C VAL A 271 24.04 -6.31 -5.75
N LEU A 272 24.81 -6.61 -6.79
CA LEU A 272 26.28 -6.54 -6.75
C LEU A 272 26.76 -5.07 -6.84
N GLU A 273 28.02 -4.83 -6.46
CA GLU A 273 28.69 -3.53 -6.64
C GLU A 273 28.77 -3.14 -8.13
N SER A 274 28.80 -4.11 -9.05
CA SER A 274 28.74 -3.89 -10.49
C SER A 274 27.39 -3.35 -11.00
N GLY A 275 26.35 -3.39 -10.17
CA GLY A 275 24.97 -3.09 -10.57
C GLY A 275 24.24 -4.29 -11.20
N GLU A 276 24.82 -5.47 -11.16
CA GLU A 276 24.16 -6.70 -11.60
C GLU A 276 23.25 -7.23 -10.49
N ILE A 277 22.08 -7.78 -10.86
CA ILE A 277 21.18 -8.48 -9.95
C ILE A 277 21.35 -9.97 -10.16
N VAL A 278 21.66 -10.70 -9.09
CA VAL A 278 21.78 -12.17 -9.10
C VAL A 278 20.61 -12.75 -8.30
N VAL A 279 19.95 -13.74 -8.86
CA VAL A 279 18.84 -14.46 -8.24
C VAL A 279 19.35 -15.80 -7.73
N GLY A 280 19.14 -16.10 -6.45
CA GLY A 280 19.53 -17.38 -5.83
C GLY A 280 20.31 -17.23 -4.53
N SER A 281 20.86 -18.33 -4.04
CA SER A 281 21.49 -18.43 -2.71
C SER A 281 22.63 -17.42 -2.50
N PRO A 282 22.84 -16.92 -1.26
CA PRO A 282 23.84 -15.92 -0.91
C PRO A 282 25.32 -16.40 -1.02
N ALA A 283 25.56 -17.55 -1.63
CA ALA A 283 26.89 -18.16 -1.78
C ALA A 283 27.70 -17.63 -2.98
N THR A 284 27.33 -16.49 -3.57
CA THR A 284 28.19 -15.85 -4.56
C THR A 284 29.39 -15.22 -3.86
N GLU A 285 30.60 -15.58 -4.28
CA GLU A 285 31.87 -15.04 -3.77
C GLU A 285 32.05 -13.52 -4.04
N GLN A 286 31.07 -12.88 -4.68
CA GLN A 286 31.12 -11.46 -5.01
C GLN A 286 30.41 -10.64 -3.93
N PRO A 287 31.01 -9.53 -3.45
CA PRO A 287 30.40 -8.67 -2.47
C PRO A 287 29.13 -8.02 -3.04
N ALA A 288 28.00 -8.26 -2.38
CA ALA A 288 26.74 -7.61 -2.72
C ALA A 288 26.64 -6.26 -2.00
N ARG A 289 26.18 -5.25 -2.70
CA ARG A 289 25.86 -3.94 -2.14
C ARG A 289 24.70 -4.02 -1.14
N PHE A 290 23.70 -4.82 -1.45
CA PHE A 290 22.58 -5.19 -0.58
C PHE A 290 21.85 -6.43 -1.09
N HIS A 291 21.04 -7.02 -0.25
CA HIS A 291 20.17 -8.15 -0.58
C HIS A 291 18.71 -7.77 -0.42
N VAL A 292 17.87 -8.33 -1.27
CA VAL A 292 16.41 -8.24 -1.18
C VAL A 292 15.85 -9.64 -1.16
N GLN A 293 15.08 -9.98 -0.14
CA GLN A 293 14.45 -11.28 -0.02
C GLN A 293 12.97 -11.16 -0.37
N VAL A 294 12.47 -12.02 -1.26
CA VAL A 294 11.06 -12.06 -1.69
C VAL A 294 10.46 -13.45 -1.53
N ASN A 295 9.15 -13.54 -1.51
CA ASN A 295 8.45 -14.82 -1.55
C ASN A 295 8.61 -15.46 -2.94
N ALA A 296 9.13 -16.70 -3.00
CA ALA A 296 9.41 -17.42 -4.23
C ALA A 296 8.14 -17.73 -5.04
N GLY A 297 7.06 -18.12 -4.35
CA GLY A 297 5.77 -18.39 -5.01
C GLY A 297 5.19 -17.14 -5.66
N PHE A 298 5.23 -16.00 -4.96
CA PHE A 298 4.77 -14.71 -5.51
C PHE A 298 5.61 -14.26 -6.70
N LEU A 299 6.93 -14.50 -6.64
CA LEU A 299 7.82 -14.19 -7.75
C LEU A 299 7.51 -15.07 -8.97
N LEU A 300 7.31 -16.37 -8.77
CA LEU A 300 6.96 -17.31 -9.84
C LEU A 300 5.63 -16.92 -10.51
N GLU A 301 4.59 -16.63 -9.72
CA GLU A 301 3.30 -16.21 -10.25
C GLU A 301 3.41 -14.90 -11.05
N ALA A 302 4.23 -13.94 -10.61
CA ALA A 302 4.47 -12.71 -11.37
C ALA A 302 5.23 -12.96 -12.68
N VAL A 303 6.21 -13.87 -12.66
CA VAL A 303 6.96 -14.28 -13.88
C VAL A 303 6.04 -15.00 -14.87
N ASP A 304 5.11 -15.81 -14.39
CA ASP A 304 4.18 -16.56 -15.23
C ASP A 304 3.07 -15.67 -15.83
N ALA A 305 2.64 -14.67 -15.09
CA ALA A 305 1.55 -13.79 -15.50
C ALA A 305 1.99 -12.70 -16.50
N LEU A 306 3.24 -12.25 -16.43
CA LEU A 306 3.72 -11.19 -17.30
C LEU A 306 4.07 -11.74 -18.70
N PRO A 307 3.66 -11.05 -19.78
CA PRO A 307 3.95 -11.48 -21.14
C PRO A 307 5.42 -11.28 -21.51
N GLY A 308 5.94 -12.13 -22.40
CA GLY A 308 7.26 -12.00 -23.00
C GLY A 308 8.30 -13.01 -22.50
N GLU A 309 9.35 -13.17 -23.30
CA GLU A 309 10.45 -14.09 -23.00
C GLU A 309 11.52 -13.50 -22.07
N GLN A 310 11.52 -12.18 -21.94
CA GLN A 310 12.47 -11.45 -21.09
C GLN A 310 11.75 -10.48 -20.17
N LEU A 311 12.13 -10.51 -18.91
CA LEU A 311 11.59 -9.65 -17.85
C LEU A 311 12.72 -8.81 -17.26
N THR A 312 12.43 -7.53 -17.03
CA THR A 312 13.33 -6.61 -16.33
C THR A 312 12.92 -6.52 -14.88
N PHE A 313 13.86 -6.81 -13.99
CA PHE A 313 13.76 -6.58 -12.56
C PHE A 313 14.36 -5.23 -12.23
N GLN A 314 13.70 -4.47 -11.37
CA GLN A 314 14.19 -3.18 -10.88
C GLN A 314 14.13 -3.15 -9.36
N VAL A 315 15.26 -2.82 -8.74
CA VAL A 315 15.43 -2.80 -7.29
C VAL A 315 16.01 -1.47 -6.85
N GLY A 316 15.29 -0.74 -6.01
CA GLY A 316 15.70 0.58 -5.51
C GLY A 316 16.50 0.53 -4.20
N GLY A 317 16.36 -0.54 -3.41
CA GLY A 317 17.00 -0.71 -2.10
C GLY A 317 16.46 -1.93 -1.34
N PRO A 318 16.98 -2.22 -0.14
CA PRO A 318 16.67 -3.45 0.60
C PRO A 318 15.22 -3.52 1.12
N ILE A 319 14.54 -2.38 1.21
CA ILE A 319 13.15 -2.27 1.71
C ILE A 319 12.17 -1.74 0.66
N THR A 320 12.65 -1.46 -0.56
CA THR A 320 11.79 -1.02 -1.65
C THR A 320 11.20 -2.22 -2.37
N PRO A 321 9.97 -2.13 -2.90
CA PRO A 321 9.39 -3.20 -3.69
C PRO A 321 10.29 -3.58 -4.87
N LEU A 322 10.38 -4.89 -5.15
CA LEU A 322 10.92 -5.39 -6.40
C LEU A 322 9.89 -5.12 -7.50
N ALA A 323 10.26 -4.35 -8.52
CA ALA A 323 9.45 -4.18 -9.71
C ALA A 323 9.86 -5.17 -10.80
N ILE A 324 8.87 -5.76 -11.46
CA ILE A 324 9.04 -6.74 -12.54
C ILE A 324 8.19 -6.27 -13.72
N ARG A 325 8.78 -6.17 -14.90
CA ARG A 325 8.10 -5.75 -16.12
C ARG A 325 8.63 -6.46 -17.36
N PRO A 326 7.85 -6.59 -18.44
CA PRO A 326 8.36 -7.05 -19.72
C PRO A 326 9.46 -6.12 -20.23
N ARG A 327 10.51 -6.69 -20.83
CA ARG A 327 11.64 -5.90 -21.37
C ARG A 327 11.24 -4.92 -22.49
N SER A 328 10.23 -5.25 -23.27
CA SER A 328 9.75 -4.45 -24.41
C SER A 328 9.09 -3.13 -24.02
N VAL A 329 8.90 -2.90 -22.72
CA VAL A 329 8.12 -1.77 -22.19
C VAL A 329 9.06 -0.80 -21.50
N HIS A 330 9.13 0.44 -21.99
CA HIS A 330 9.87 1.52 -21.32
C HIS A 330 9.14 1.96 -20.05
N THR A 331 9.89 2.29 -19.01
CA THR A 331 9.37 2.77 -17.70
C THR A 331 8.49 4.02 -17.81
N SER A 332 8.64 4.80 -18.86
CA SER A 332 7.87 6.01 -19.13
C SER A 332 6.60 5.78 -19.96
N ASP A 333 6.34 4.53 -20.39
CA ASP A 333 5.12 4.22 -21.12
C ASP A 333 3.99 3.97 -20.12
N PRO A 334 2.97 4.84 -20.02
CA PRO A 334 1.82 4.64 -19.16
C PRO A 334 1.01 3.38 -19.51
N ALA A 335 1.26 2.79 -20.67
CA ALA A 335 0.67 1.53 -21.13
C ALA A 335 1.44 0.27 -20.67
N SER A 336 2.29 0.36 -19.66
CA SER A 336 3.12 -0.77 -19.21
C SER A 336 2.43 -1.64 -18.18
N ALA A 337 2.35 -2.95 -18.43
CA ALA A 337 2.06 -3.93 -17.38
C ALA A 337 3.31 -4.12 -16.50
N TYR A 338 3.11 -4.18 -15.17
CA TYR A 338 4.18 -4.47 -14.22
C TYR A 338 3.63 -5.11 -12.94
N SER A 339 4.52 -5.75 -12.20
CA SER A 339 4.22 -6.30 -10.87
C SER A 339 5.21 -5.75 -9.85
N LEU A 340 4.72 -5.54 -8.62
CA LEU A 340 5.52 -5.17 -7.47
C LEU A 340 5.42 -6.26 -6.41
N LEU A 341 6.56 -6.66 -5.86
CA LEU A 341 6.64 -7.60 -4.74
C LEU A 341 7.27 -6.90 -3.55
N MET A 342 6.58 -6.92 -2.41
CA MET A 342 7.12 -6.38 -1.17
C MET A 342 8.26 -7.26 -0.66
N PRO A 343 9.40 -6.68 -0.24
CA PRO A 343 10.48 -7.42 0.38
C PRO A 343 10.00 -8.08 1.68
N LEU A 344 10.48 -9.30 1.92
CA LEU A 344 10.35 -9.93 3.23
C LEU A 344 11.30 -9.20 4.19
N GLN A 345 10.85 -8.94 5.42
CA GLN A 345 11.74 -8.37 6.42
C GLN A 345 12.90 -9.34 6.67
N PRO A 346 14.16 -8.84 6.72
CA PRO A 346 15.27 -9.69 7.09
C PRO A 346 15.01 -10.25 8.49
N VAL A 347 15.06 -11.57 8.62
CA VAL A 347 15.06 -12.20 9.95
C VAL A 347 16.31 -11.70 10.64
N ALA A 348 16.16 -10.96 11.74
CA ALA A 348 17.29 -10.55 12.55
C ALA A 348 18.06 -11.82 12.92
N LEU A 349 19.29 -11.94 12.44
CA LEU A 349 20.20 -12.98 12.90
C LEU A 349 20.46 -12.71 14.38
N THR A 350 19.82 -13.51 15.24
CA THR A 350 20.08 -13.58 16.69
C THR A 350 21.42 -14.25 16.93
#